data_8a7e669556462f8c6085f74c77c4927a
#
_entry.id   8a7e669556462f8c6085f74c77c4927a
#
_cell.length_a   1.000
_cell.length_b   1.000
_cell.length_c   1.000
_cell.angle_alpha   90.00
_cell.angle_beta   90.00
_cell.angle_gamma   90.00
#
_symmetry.space_group_name_H-M   'P 1'
#
loop_
_entity.id
_entity.type
_entity.pdbx_description
1 polymer ?
#
loop_
_entity_poly.entity_id
_entity_poly.type
_entity_poly.pdbx_seq_one_letter_code
_entity_poly.pdbx_strand_id
1 'polypeptide(L)'
;ELPKTKLGKVRRFMLNDFLKGQTMEEGNEENSTVELKKEIIIPNEYKTEYETLKDYIEKNYNVEVTPDAHLELDLGLDSLDIVEILSFIEMSFGIKITEEEFTDIKNVLDIAKFVKEKGGEFTENEVDWKTILNQEINIKLPRSAWVGKLMRFILKPMFSIYFSLKKEGQDKILSEPAIYVGNHQSFLDALIFNQAISSSKMEDTYYLGTIVHFDSPLRKYLADRGNVLIIDINKNLKETLQVSAKVLKEGKNL
;
A
#
# COMPACT_ATOMS: atom_id res chain seq x y z
N GLU A 1 26.26 -6.46 -0.40
CA GLU A 1 25.00 -6.16 0.32
C GLU A 1 23.86 -6.96 -0.30
N LEU A 2 22.89 -7.38 0.53
CA LEU A 2 21.70 -8.10 0.05
C LEU A 2 20.87 -7.22 -0.89
N PRO A 3 20.33 -7.78 -2.00
CA PRO A 3 19.48 -7.04 -2.89
C PRO A 3 18.20 -6.61 -2.17
N LYS A 4 17.88 -5.31 -2.22
CA LYS A 4 16.72 -4.72 -1.54
C LYS A 4 15.83 -3.96 -2.53
N THR A 5 14.53 -3.88 -2.22
CA THR A 5 13.59 -2.98 -2.90
C THR A 5 13.86 -1.52 -2.53
N LYS A 6 13.24 -0.56 -3.22
CA LYS A 6 13.29 0.87 -2.87
C LYS A 6 12.85 1.14 -1.41
N LEU A 7 11.97 0.32 -0.87
CA LEU A 7 11.51 0.37 0.53
C LEU A 7 12.40 -0.41 1.52
N GLY A 8 13.57 -0.91 1.08
CA GLY A 8 14.53 -1.60 1.92
C GLY A 8 14.18 -3.05 2.27
N LYS A 9 13.13 -3.63 1.70
CA LYS A 9 12.77 -5.05 1.86
C LYS A 9 13.74 -5.92 1.05
N VAL A 10 14.21 -7.02 1.64
CA VAL A 10 15.10 -7.97 0.95
C VAL A 10 14.34 -8.68 -0.17
N ARG A 11 14.89 -8.63 -1.38
CA ARG A 11 14.38 -9.35 -2.56
C ARG A 11 14.73 -10.83 -2.44
N ARG A 12 13.85 -11.61 -1.82
CA ARG A 12 14.11 -13.02 -1.48
C ARG A 12 14.37 -13.90 -2.70
N PHE A 13 13.77 -13.60 -3.84
CA PHE A 13 13.97 -14.35 -5.09
C PHE A 13 15.39 -14.17 -5.66
N MET A 14 16.02 -13.01 -5.47
CA MET A 14 17.40 -12.76 -5.88
C MET A 14 18.43 -13.35 -4.91
N LEU A 15 18.02 -13.88 -3.76
CA LEU A 15 18.94 -14.47 -2.79
C LEU A 15 19.62 -15.73 -3.33
N ASN A 16 18.93 -16.55 -4.11
CA ASN A 16 19.50 -17.76 -4.70
C ASN A 16 20.60 -17.42 -5.72
N ASP A 17 20.38 -16.38 -6.54
CA ASP A 17 21.36 -15.94 -7.53
C ASP A 17 22.53 -15.20 -6.86
N PHE A 18 22.24 -14.43 -5.84
CA PHE A 18 23.24 -13.77 -5.00
C PHE A 18 24.14 -14.79 -4.27
N LEU A 19 23.57 -15.87 -3.73
CA LEU A 19 24.31 -16.96 -3.09
C LEU A 19 25.11 -17.77 -4.09
N LYS A 20 24.58 -18.05 -5.28
CA LYS A 20 25.32 -18.70 -6.37
C LYS A 20 26.50 -17.85 -6.85
N GLY A 21 26.33 -16.53 -6.96
CA GLY A 21 27.39 -15.59 -7.32
C GLY A 21 28.53 -15.53 -6.28
N GLN A 22 28.25 -15.75 -4.99
CA GLN A 22 29.29 -15.82 -3.95
C GLN A 22 30.03 -17.15 -3.91
N THR A 23 29.41 -18.24 -4.40
CA THR A 23 30.04 -19.56 -4.47
C THR A 23 30.93 -19.76 -5.72
N MET A 24 30.89 -18.83 -6.70
CA MET A 24 31.69 -18.92 -7.92
C MET A 24 33.13 -18.31 -7.81
N GLU A 25 33.51 -17.76 -6.66
CA GLU A 25 34.90 -17.35 -6.42
C GLU A 25 35.85 -18.51 -6.02
N GLU A 26 35.33 -19.71 -5.77
CA GLU A 26 36.13 -20.91 -5.49
C GLU A 26 35.67 -22.11 -6.32
N GLY A 27 36.10 -22.21 -7.57
CA GLY A 27 36.01 -23.49 -8.30
C GLY A 27 35.56 -23.41 -9.75
N ASN A 28 36.49 -23.48 -10.65
CA ASN A 28 36.52 -23.87 -12.07
C ASN A 28 35.24 -24.23 -12.79
N GLU A 29 35.10 -23.51 -13.92
CA GLU A 29 34.64 -23.90 -15.26
C GLU A 29 33.85 -25.22 -15.42
N GLU A 30 32.71 -25.03 -16.02
CA GLU A 30 31.97 -25.76 -17.04
C GLU A 30 30.49 -25.99 -16.69
N ASN A 31 29.70 -25.26 -17.39
CA ASN A 31 28.35 -25.38 -17.84
C ASN A 31 27.49 -24.15 -17.55
N SER A 32 27.80 -23.07 -18.26
CA SER A 32 26.80 -22.05 -18.54
C SER A 32 25.81 -22.62 -19.58
N THR A 33 24.76 -23.26 -19.10
CA THR A 33 23.53 -23.38 -19.87
C THR A 33 22.98 -21.96 -20.01
N VAL A 34 23.30 -21.36 -21.14
CA VAL A 34 22.58 -20.22 -21.69
C VAL A 34 21.16 -20.71 -21.86
N GLU A 35 20.28 -20.44 -20.91
CA GLU A 35 18.84 -20.51 -21.15
C GLU A 35 18.56 -19.52 -22.27
N LEU A 36 18.40 -20.06 -23.48
CA LEU A 36 17.90 -19.34 -24.63
C LEU A 36 16.58 -18.69 -24.16
N LYS A 37 16.61 -17.34 -23.97
CA LYS A 37 15.39 -16.55 -23.79
C LYS A 37 14.48 -16.91 -24.96
N LYS A 38 13.45 -17.71 -24.70
CA LYS A 38 12.39 -17.95 -25.69
C LYS A 38 11.80 -16.59 -25.99
N GLU A 39 11.98 -16.10 -27.21
CA GLU A 39 11.26 -14.94 -27.72
C GLU A 39 9.77 -15.25 -27.58
N ILE A 40 9.12 -14.70 -26.56
CA ILE A 40 7.68 -14.83 -26.40
C ILE A 40 7.06 -13.89 -27.44
N ILE A 41 6.47 -14.50 -28.46
CA ILE A 41 5.77 -13.75 -29.52
C ILE A 41 4.48 -13.19 -28.91
N ILE A 42 4.40 -11.88 -28.81
CA ILE A 42 3.20 -11.18 -28.34
C ILE A 42 2.15 -11.27 -29.47
N PRO A 43 0.96 -11.85 -29.23
CA PRO A 43 -0.11 -11.87 -30.22
C PRO A 43 -0.48 -10.46 -30.63
N ASN A 44 -0.68 -10.25 -31.94
CA ASN A 44 -0.98 -8.93 -32.49
C ASN A 44 -2.21 -8.26 -31.86
N GLU A 45 -3.14 -9.05 -31.34
CA GLU A 45 -4.36 -8.57 -30.68
C GLU A 45 -4.11 -7.83 -29.36
N TYR A 46 -3.00 -8.11 -28.64
CA TYR A 46 -2.65 -7.47 -27.37
C TYR A 46 -1.44 -6.53 -27.47
N LYS A 47 -0.89 -6.38 -28.68
CA LYS A 47 0.38 -5.69 -28.90
C LYS A 47 0.34 -4.23 -28.47
N THR A 48 -0.74 -3.53 -28.84
CA THR A 48 -0.89 -2.09 -28.50
C THR A 48 -0.96 -1.87 -27.01
N GLU A 49 -1.79 -2.64 -26.32
CA GLU A 49 -1.96 -2.54 -24.86
C GLU A 49 -0.65 -2.91 -24.15
N TYR A 50 0.02 -3.96 -24.62
CA TYR A 50 1.30 -4.37 -24.07
C TYR A 50 2.39 -3.31 -24.22
N GLU A 51 2.57 -2.75 -25.44
CA GLU A 51 3.57 -1.71 -25.71
C GLU A 51 3.31 -0.47 -24.87
N THR A 52 2.06 -0.04 -24.75
CA THR A 52 1.67 1.11 -23.93
C THR A 52 2.01 0.90 -22.44
N LEU A 53 1.69 -0.28 -21.90
CA LEU A 53 1.99 -0.64 -20.51
C LEU A 53 3.49 -0.76 -20.29
N LYS A 54 4.20 -1.40 -21.21
CA LYS A 54 5.64 -1.51 -21.20
C LYS A 54 6.32 -0.16 -21.15
N ASP A 55 5.97 0.74 -22.09
CA ASP A 55 6.55 2.09 -22.16
C ASP A 55 6.30 2.88 -20.88
N TYR A 56 5.10 2.77 -20.30
CA TYR A 56 4.78 3.40 -19.02
C TYR A 56 5.67 2.87 -17.89
N ILE A 57 5.79 1.54 -17.76
CA ILE A 57 6.56 0.90 -16.70
C ILE A 57 8.05 1.20 -16.85
N GLU A 58 8.61 1.07 -18.05
CA GLU A 58 10.03 1.34 -18.31
C GLU A 58 10.38 2.81 -18.02
N LYS A 59 9.52 3.74 -18.42
CA LYS A 59 9.71 5.18 -18.20
C LYS A 59 9.71 5.56 -16.72
N ASN A 60 8.78 4.99 -15.94
CA ASN A 60 8.58 5.43 -14.56
C ASN A 60 9.44 4.66 -13.54
N TYR A 61 9.81 3.41 -13.83
CA TYR A 61 10.51 2.55 -12.87
C TYR A 61 11.95 2.22 -13.26
N ASN A 62 12.39 2.65 -14.45
CA ASN A 62 13.76 2.41 -14.96
C ASN A 62 14.14 0.92 -14.92
N VAL A 63 13.25 0.08 -15.42
CA VAL A 63 13.39 -1.37 -15.55
C VAL A 63 13.21 -1.79 -17.00
N GLU A 64 13.78 -2.92 -17.42
CA GLU A 64 13.52 -3.52 -18.74
C GLU A 64 12.36 -4.51 -18.61
N VAL A 65 11.29 -4.33 -19.41
CA VAL A 65 10.10 -5.16 -19.37
C VAL A 65 10.14 -6.21 -20.47
N THR A 66 10.13 -7.49 -20.08
CA THR A 66 9.89 -8.61 -20.99
C THR A 66 8.47 -9.14 -20.80
N PRO A 67 7.87 -9.82 -21.81
CA PRO A 67 6.47 -10.26 -21.74
C PRO A 67 6.15 -11.17 -20.56
N ASP A 68 7.11 -11.97 -20.15
CA ASP A 68 7.04 -12.96 -19.07
C ASP A 68 7.57 -12.45 -17.72
N ALA A 69 8.14 -11.25 -17.69
CA ALA A 69 8.71 -10.70 -16.47
C ALA A 69 7.64 -10.54 -15.38
N HIS A 70 7.86 -11.19 -14.24
CA HIS A 70 6.95 -11.09 -13.10
C HIS A 70 7.05 -9.70 -12.47
N LEU A 71 5.90 -9.05 -12.26
CA LEU A 71 5.82 -7.68 -11.77
C LEU A 71 6.62 -7.44 -10.48
N GLU A 72 6.43 -8.28 -9.48
CA GLU A 72 7.12 -8.13 -8.19
C GLU A 72 8.51 -8.78 -8.19
N LEU A 73 8.64 -9.98 -8.80
CA LEU A 73 9.84 -10.79 -8.68
C LEU A 73 10.96 -10.30 -9.62
N ASP A 74 10.64 -10.06 -10.90
CA ASP A 74 11.63 -9.69 -11.90
C ASP A 74 11.76 -8.18 -12.06
N LEU A 75 10.64 -7.45 -12.09
CA LEU A 75 10.64 -6.00 -12.21
C LEU A 75 10.85 -5.29 -10.85
N GLY A 76 10.63 -6.00 -9.74
CA GLY A 76 10.82 -5.47 -8.38
C GLY A 76 9.82 -4.40 -7.99
N LEU A 77 8.65 -4.39 -8.61
CA LEU A 77 7.56 -3.47 -8.29
C LEU A 77 7.00 -3.78 -6.90
N ASP A 78 6.77 -2.77 -6.11
CA ASP A 78 6.15 -2.92 -4.80
C ASP A 78 4.65 -2.61 -4.82
N SER A 79 3.99 -2.73 -3.67
CA SER A 79 2.55 -2.51 -3.57
C SER A 79 2.12 -1.09 -3.96
N LEU A 80 2.97 -0.07 -3.78
CA LEU A 80 2.68 1.29 -4.20
C LEU A 80 2.81 1.44 -5.72
N ASP A 81 3.83 0.82 -6.30
CA ASP A 81 4.03 0.77 -7.75
C ASP A 81 2.82 0.09 -8.43
N ILE A 82 2.31 -1.00 -7.84
CA ILE A 82 1.10 -1.68 -8.34
C ILE A 82 -0.13 -0.75 -8.29
N VAL A 83 -0.34 -0.01 -7.21
CA VAL A 83 -1.44 0.97 -7.12
C VAL A 83 -1.33 2.04 -8.20
N GLU A 84 -0.11 2.50 -8.50
CA GLU A 84 0.12 3.48 -9.55
C GLU A 84 -0.18 2.90 -10.93
N ILE A 85 0.26 1.67 -11.23
CA ILE A 85 -0.05 0.95 -12.47
C ILE A 85 -1.55 0.73 -12.62
N LEU A 86 -2.25 0.28 -11.58
CA LEU A 86 -3.71 0.11 -11.60
C LEU A 86 -4.42 1.45 -11.87
N SER A 87 -3.92 2.53 -11.30
CA SER A 87 -4.47 3.86 -11.54
C SER A 87 -4.20 4.34 -12.96
N PHE A 88 -3.02 4.05 -13.52
CA PHE A 88 -2.71 4.30 -14.91
C PHE A 88 -3.69 3.55 -15.84
N ILE A 89 -3.94 2.27 -15.57
CA ILE A 89 -4.89 1.46 -16.36
C ILE A 89 -6.30 2.06 -16.29
N GLU A 90 -6.77 2.43 -15.09
CA GLU A 90 -8.08 3.04 -14.89
C GLU A 90 -8.22 4.36 -15.66
N MET A 91 -7.19 5.21 -15.62
CA MET A 91 -7.24 6.53 -16.26
C MET A 91 -6.99 6.45 -17.77
N SER A 92 -6.09 5.59 -18.22
CA SER A 92 -5.68 5.54 -19.64
C SER A 92 -6.53 4.59 -20.48
N PHE A 93 -7.10 3.55 -19.90
CA PHE A 93 -7.94 2.57 -20.61
C PHE A 93 -9.40 2.57 -20.16
N GLY A 94 -9.75 3.36 -19.13
CA GLY A 94 -11.10 3.40 -18.59
C GLY A 94 -11.52 2.13 -17.83
N ILE A 95 -10.58 1.23 -17.53
CA ILE A 95 -10.85 -0.07 -16.90
C ILE A 95 -10.40 -0.06 -15.46
N LYS A 96 -11.33 -0.32 -14.57
CA LYS A 96 -11.03 -0.53 -13.16
C LYS A 96 -10.74 -2.02 -12.91
N ILE A 97 -9.51 -2.29 -12.48
CA ILE A 97 -9.08 -3.61 -12.03
C ILE A 97 -9.12 -3.60 -10.49
N THR A 98 -9.85 -4.54 -9.90
CA THR A 98 -9.84 -4.70 -8.45
C THR A 98 -8.56 -5.43 -8.02
N GLU A 99 -8.13 -5.21 -6.77
CA GLU A 99 -6.95 -5.91 -6.25
C GLU A 99 -7.17 -7.44 -6.20
N GLU A 100 -8.42 -7.90 -6.11
CA GLU A 100 -8.76 -9.33 -6.19
C GLU A 100 -8.52 -9.89 -7.61
N GLU A 101 -8.97 -9.18 -8.66
CA GLU A 101 -8.73 -9.55 -10.06
C GLU A 101 -7.24 -9.47 -10.39
N PHE A 102 -6.51 -8.53 -9.79
CA PHE A 102 -5.07 -8.37 -9.99
C PHE A 102 -4.23 -9.49 -9.38
N THR A 103 -4.75 -10.23 -8.39
CA THR A 103 -4.03 -11.34 -7.74
C THR A 103 -3.63 -12.44 -8.72
N ASP A 104 -4.41 -12.64 -9.78
CA ASP A 104 -4.15 -13.65 -10.81
C ASP A 104 -3.22 -13.15 -11.92
N ILE A 105 -2.94 -11.85 -11.96
CA ILE A 105 -2.09 -11.17 -12.95
C ILE A 105 -0.64 -11.20 -12.47
N LYS A 106 0.25 -11.80 -13.24
CA LYS A 106 1.65 -11.98 -12.83
C LYS A 106 2.64 -11.14 -13.62
N ASN A 107 2.34 -10.84 -14.89
CA ASN A 107 3.24 -10.13 -15.79
C ASN A 107 2.49 -9.07 -16.61
N VAL A 108 3.25 -8.27 -17.36
CA VAL A 108 2.69 -7.16 -18.16
C VAL A 108 1.80 -7.66 -19.30
N LEU A 109 2.11 -8.83 -19.87
CA LEU A 109 1.29 -9.43 -20.93
C LEU A 109 -0.09 -9.86 -20.40
N ASP A 110 -0.16 -10.36 -19.16
CA ASP A 110 -1.44 -10.70 -18.51
C ASP A 110 -2.30 -9.45 -18.26
N ILE A 111 -1.66 -8.32 -17.89
CA ILE A 111 -2.37 -7.03 -17.81
C ILE A 111 -2.93 -6.63 -19.17
N ALA A 112 -2.12 -6.72 -20.23
CA ALA A 112 -2.52 -6.34 -21.58
C ALA A 112 -3.71 -7.18 -22.09
N LYS A 113 -3.71 -8.48 -21.84
CA LYS A 113 -4.83 -9.38 -22.15
C LYS A 113 -6.08 -8.96 -21.39
N PHE A 114 -5.96 -8.76 -20.08
CA PHE A 114 -7.09 -8.36 -19.24
C PHE A 114 -7.71 -7.03 -19.71
N VAL A 115 -6.88 -6.04 -20.01
CA VAL A 115 -7.33 -4.74 -20.52
C VAL A 115 -8.08 -4.90 -21.84
N LYS A 116 -7.55 -5.71 -22.74
CA LYS A 116 -8.18 -5.98 -24.05
C LYS A 116 -9.51 -6.69 -23.92
N GLU A 117 -9.56 -7.74 -23.10
CA GLU A 117 -10.78 -8.53 -22.87
C GLU A 117 -11.91 -7.70 -22.24
N LYS A 118 -11.55 -6.72 -21.40
CA LYS A 118 -12.53 -5.79 -20.82
C LYS A 118 -12.93 -4.65 -21.78
N GLY A 119 -12.36 -4.58 -22.97
CA GLY A 119 -12.72 -3.59 -24.00
C GLY A 119 -12.16 -2.19 -23.74
N GLY A 120 -10.98 -2.09 -23.13
CA GLY A 120 -10.31 -0.82 -22.86
C GLY A 120 -9.90 -0.09 -24.13
N GLU A 121 -10.20 1.21 -24.18
CA GLU A 121 -9.72 2.10 -25.22
C GLU A 121 -8.67 3.03 -24.63
N PHE A 122 -7.50 3.09 -25.27
CA PHE A 122 -6.39 3.91 -24.77
C PHE A 122 -6.68 5.39 -24.96
N THR A 123 -6.49 6.15 -23.88
CA THR A 123 -6.45 7.62 -23.87
C THR A 123 -5.20 8.05 -23.12
N GLU A 124 -4.41 8.92 -23.73
CA GLU A 124 -3.19 9.42 -23.10
C GLU A 124 -3.52 10.27 -21.88
N ASN A 125 -3.13 9.81 -20.69
CA ASN A 125 -3.31 10.51 -19.43
C ASN A 125 -2.02 10.42 -18.60
N GLU A 126 -1.66 11.54 -17.98
CA GLU A 126 -0.61 11.55 -16.97
C GLU A 126 -1.19 11.14 -15.62
N VAL A 127 -0.57 10.14 -15.00
CA VAL A 127 -0.93 9.65 -13.67
C VAL A 127 0.17 10.01 -12.70
N ASP A 128 -0.18 10.79 -11.69
CA ASP A 128 0.69 11.12 -10.59
C ASP A 128 -0.01 10.86 -9.24
N TRP A 129 0.76 10.79 -8.17
CA TRP A 129 0.23 10.58 -6.83
C TRP A 129 -0.74 11.69 -6.38
N LYS A 130 -0.55 12.93 -6.86
CA LYS A 130 -1.45 14.03 -6.56
C LYS A 130 -2.83 13.77 -7.16
N THR A 131 -2.88 13.28 -8.40
CA THR A 131 -4.11 12.90 -9.08
C THR A 131 -4.79 11.74 -8.37
N ILE A 132 -4.04 10.68 -8.04
CA ILE A 132 -4.56 9.49 -7.32
C ILE A 132 -5.19 9.89 -5.98
N LEU A 133 -4.47 10.69 -5.19
CA LEU A 133 -4.93 11.11 -3.85
C LEU A 133 -6.03 12.17 -3.88
N ASN A 134 -6.27 12.83 -5.02
CA ASN A 134 -7.32 13.82 -5.19
C ASN A 134 -8.60 13.26 -5.79
N GLN A 135 -8.62 12.02 -6.25
CA GLN A 135 -9.84 11.37 -6.72
C GLN A 135 -10.92 11.40 -5.62
N GLU A 136 -12.13 11.74 -6.01
CA GLU A 136 -13.26 11.73 -5.07
C GLU A 136 -13.60 10.30 -4.66
N ILE A 137 -13.65 10.07 -3.36
CA ILE A 137 -14.09 8.80 -2.78
C ILE A 137 -15.38 9.03 -1.99
N ASN A 138 -16.37 8.17 -2.20
CA ASN A 138 -17.64 8.24 -1.50
C ASN A 138 -17.61 7.51 -0.14
N ILE A 139 -16.59 7.82 0.67
CA ILE A 139 -16.46 7.28 2.02
C ILE A 139 -16.80 8.37 3.03
N LYS A 140 -17.70 8.05 3.93
CA LYS A 140 -18.03 8.92 5.06
C LYS A 140 -17.07 8.65 6.21
N LEU A 141 -16.34 9.69 6.61
CA LEU A 141 -15.51 9.58 7.81
C LEU A 141 -16.38 9.44 9.07
N PRO A 142 -15.97 8.59 10.03
CA PRO A 142 -16.56 8.57 11.36
C PRO A 142 -16.59 9.98 11.97
N ARG A 143 -17.68 10.32 12.66
CA ARG A 143 -17.84 11.67 13.27
C ARG A 143 -17.99 11.64 14.79
N SER A 144 -17.57 10.57 15.41
CA SER A 144 -17.77 10.39 16.83
C SER A 144 -16.57 9.70 17.47
N ALA A 145 -16.03 10.32 18.49
CA ALA A 145 -14.89 9.80 19.27
C ALA A 145 -15.30 9.40 20.70
N TRP A 146 -16.60 9.23 20.99
CA TRP A 146 -17.05 8.97 22.35
C TRP A 146 -16.52 7.65 22.92
N VAL A 147 -16.37 6.61 22.07
CA VAL A 147 -15.78 5.33 22.50
C VAL A 147 -14.32 5.54 22.91
N GLY A 148 -13.55 6.32 22.13
CA GLY A 148 -12.17 6.67 22.48
C GLY A 148 -12.08 7.42 23.81
N LYS A 149 -12.99 8.38 24.06
CA LYS A 149 -13.07 9.12 25.32
C LYS A 149 -13.42 8.21 26.51
N LEU A 150 -14.40 7.31 26.32
CA LEU A 150 -14.79 6.32 27.32
C LEU A 150 -13.63 5.39 27.66
N MET A 151 -12.97 4.84 26.64
CA MET A 151 -11.80 3.97 26.82
C MET A 151 -10.67 4.70 27.54
N ARG A 152 -10.41 5.96 27.18
CA ARG A 152 -9.44 6.79 27.88
C ARG A 152 -9.76 6.93 29.37
N PHE A 153 -11.01 7.21 29.70
CA PHE A 153 -11.46 7.35 31.09
C PHE A 153 -11.28 6.05 31.89
N ILE A 154 -11.78 4.92 31.34
CA ILE A 154 -11.71 3.61 31.98
C ILE A 154 -10.27 3.13 32.15
N LEU A 155 -9.43 3.30 31.11
CA LEU A 155 -8.06 2.77 31.13
C LEU A 155 -7.04 3.71 31.78
N LYS A 156 -7.41 4.94 32.09
CA LYS A 156 -6.50 5.93 32.71
C LYS A 156 -5.86 5.40 34.02
N PRO A 157 -6.59 4.81 34.98
CA PRO A 157 -5.98 4.27 36.18
C PRO A 157 -4.97 3.14 35.88
N MET A 158 -5.32 2.25 34.95
CA MET A 158 -4.45 1.14 34.53
C MET A 158 -3.14 1.67 33.95
N PHE A 159 -3.20 2.63 33.02
CA PHE A 159 -2.01 3.20 32.41
C PHE A 159 -1.18 4.03 33.41
N SER A 160 -1.82 4.76 34.30
CA SER A 160 -1.12 5.64 35.25
C SER A 160 -0.52 4.87 36.43
N ILE A 161 -1.22 3.85 36.97
CA ILE A 161 -0.79 3.16 38.18
C ILE A 161 -0.02 1.89 37.82
N TYR A 162 -0.62 1.00 37.02
CA TYR A 162 -0.01 -0.30 36.73
C TYR A 162 1.17 -0.18 35.76
N PHE A 163 1.01 0.56 34.67
CA PHE A 163 2.08 0.76 33.68
C PHE A 163 2.98 1.95 33.98
N SER A 164 2.64 2.80 34.95
CA SER A 164 3.40 4.01 35.29
C SER A 164 3.71 4.87 34.05
N LEU A 165 2.71 5.03 33.16
CA LEU A 165 2.86 5.70 31.87
C LEU A 165 3.32 7.14 32.06
N LYS A 166 4.52 7.45 31.59
CA LYS A 166 5.07 8.80 31.52
C LYS A 166 4.81 9.40 30.13
N LYS A 167 4.53 10.66 30.07
CA LYS A 167 4.23 11.41 28.85
C LYS A 167 5.18 12.59 28.74
N GLU A 168 5.92 12.63 27.65
CA GLU A 168 6.86 13.72 27.38
C GLU A 168 6.61 14.28 25.97
N GLY A 169 6.91 15.55 25.74
CA GLY A 169 6.80 16.20 24.44
C GLY A 169 5.37 16.48 23.97
N GLN A 170 4.38 16.52 24.87
CA GLN A 170 2.99 16.86 24.51
C GLN A 170 2.86 18.30 23.96
N ASP A 171 3.76 19.18 24.34
CA ASP A 171 3.91 20.55 23.85
C ASP A 171 4.40 20.61 22.38
N LYS A 172 4.98 19.52 21.88
CA LYS A 172 5.48 19.40 20.50
C LYS A 172 4.44 18.90 19.52
N ILE A 173 3.26 18.50 20.00
CA ILE A 173 2.16 18.06 19.14
C ILE A 173 1.68 19.25 18.31
N LEU A 174 1.73 19.10 16.97
CA LEU A 174 1.35 20.15 16.04
C LEU A 174 -0.12 20.55 16.21
N SER A 175 -0.42 21.82 16.03
CA SER A 175 -1.80 22.33 15.98
C SER A 175 -2.47 22.00 14.65
N GLU A 176 -1.69 21.92 13.58
CA GLU A 176 -2.12 21.62 12.22
C GLU A 176 -2.40 20.11 12.02
N PRO A 177 -3.14 19.74 10.97
CA PRO A 177 -3.33 18.33 10.58
C PRO A 177 -2.00 17.62 10.39
N ALA A 178 -1.87 16.45 10.98
CA ALA A 178 -0.62 15.69 10.96
C ALA A 178 -0.86 14.18 10.89
N ILE A 179 0.14 13.47 10.35
CA ILE A 179 0.22 12.02 10.44
C ILE A 179 1.12 11.66 11.60
N TYR A 180 0.59 10.92 12.57
CA TYR A 180 1.34 10.40 13.70
C TYR A 180 1.83 9.00 13.39
N VAL A 181 3.14 8.83 13.34
CA VAL A 181 3.77 7.54 13.07
C VAL A 181 4.53 7.10 14.32
N GLY A 182 4.21 5.94 14.83
CA GLY A 182 4.86 5.35 15.99
C GLY A 182 5.34 3.93 15.75
N ASN A 183 6.25 3.45 16.58
CA ASN A 183 6.62 2.03 16.60
C ASN A 183 5.40 1.22 17.02
N HIS A 184 5.00 0.27 16.17
CA HIS A 184 3.83 -0.58 16.45
C HIS A 184 4.28 -1.93 16.99
N GLN A 185 4.01 -2.15 18.27
CA GLN A 185 4.41 -3.37 18.99
C GLN A 185 3.22 -4.14 19.56
N SER A 186 2.09 -3.45 19.76
CA SER A 186 0.96 -4.02 20.46
C SER A 186 -0.35 -3.36 20.05
N PHE A 187 -1.43 -4.10 20.17
CA PHE A 187 -2.78 -3.55 20.04
C PHE A 187 -3.06 -2.40 21.05
N LEU A 188 -2.26 -2.29 22.10
CA LEU A 188 -2.39 -1.21 23.09
C LEU A 188 -1.85 0.13 22.60
N ASP A 189 -1.07 0.17 21.52
CA ASP A 189 -0.38 1.40 21.09
C ASP A 189 -1.34 2.54 20.77
N ALA A 190 -2.46 2.25 20.10
CA ALA A 190 -3.51 3.23 19.84
C ALA A 190 -4.15 3.74 21.16
N LEU A 191 -4.33 2.88 22.15
CA LEU A 191 -4.87 3.25 23.44
C LEU A 191 -3.87 4.07 24.27
N ILE A 192 -2.58 3.75 24.19
CA ILE A 192 -1.49 4.53 24.80
C ILE A 192 -1.42 5.91 24.17
N PHE A 193 -1.42 5.99 22.84
CA PHE A 193 -1.43 7.25 22.12
C PHE A 193 -2.66 8.10 22.50
N ASN A 194 -3.82 7.47 22.60
CA ASN A 194 -5.05 8.11 23.04
C ASN A 194 -4.94 8.69 24.47
N GLN A 195 -4.15 8.05 25.36
CA GLN A 195 -3.84 8.64 26.69
C GLN A 195 -2.89 9.85 26.58
N ALA A 196 -2.03 9.89 25.56
CA ALA A 196 -0.99 10.91 25.43
C ALA A 196 -1.51 12.24 24.87
N ILE A 197 -2.42 12.22 23.89
CA ILE A 197 -2.95 13.42 23.24
C ILE A 197 -3.98 14.14 24.09
N SER A 198 -4.27 15.42 23.80
CA SER A 198 -5.33 16.19 24.47
C SER A 198 -6.73 15.69 24.07
N SER A 199 -7.74 16.00 24.89
CA SER A 199 -9.13 15.59 24.60
C SER A 199 -9.68 16.24 23.32
N SER A 200 -9.28 17.48 23.02
CA SER A 200 -9.65 18.17 21.78
C SER A 200 -9.01 17.51 20.56
N LYS A 201 -7.74 17.17 20.62
CA LYS A 201 -7.05 16.47 19.53
C LYS A 201 -7.62 15.07 19.27
N MET A 202 -8.12 14.38 20.29
CA MET A 202 -8.73 13.07 20.15
C MET A 202 -9.96 13.08 19.23
N GLU A 203 -10.75 14.14 19.24
CA GLU A 203 -11.93 14.26 18.37
C GLU A 203 -11.55 14.38 16.90
N ASP A 204 -10.38 14.94 16.65
CA ASP A 204 -9.85 15.21 15.32
C ASP A 204 -8.82 14.17 14.85
N THR A 205 -8.58 13.13 15.64
CA THR A 205 -7.60 12.08 15.31
C THR A 205 -8.30 10.79 14.93
N TYR A 206 -7.91 10.26 13.77
CA TYR A 206 -8.38 9.01 13.22
C TYR A 206 -7.29 7.94 13.32
N TYR A 207 -7.69 6.70 13.39
CA TYR A 207 -6.79 5.55 13.51
C TYR A 207 -7.03 4.58 12.36
N LEU A 208 -5.98 4.08 11.74
CA LEU A 208 -6.09 3.00 10.76
C LEU A 208 -6.15 1.67 11.50
N GLY A 209 -7.19 0.90 11.28
CA GLY A 209 -7.38 -0.41 11.88
C GLY A 209 -7.60 -1.49 10.83
N THR A 210 -6.84 -2.59 10.91
CA THR A 210 -6.95 -3.69 9.96
C THR A 210 -8.26 -4.46 10.14
N ILE A 211 -8.96 -4.75 9.04
CA ILE A 211 -10.27 -5.43 9.01
C ILE A 211 -10.30 -6.74 9.81
N VAL A 212 -9.17 -7.44 9.89
CA VAL A 212 -9.01 -8.71 10.63
C VAL A 212 -9.42 -8.58 12.10
N HIS A 213 -9.28 -7.38 12.69
CA HIS A 213 -9.63 -7.12 14.09
C HIS A 213 -11.07 -6.64 14.28
N PHE A 214 -11.80 -6.38 13.18
CA PHE A 214 -13.15 -5.82 13.19
C PHE A 214 -14.13 -6.72 12.43
N ASP A 215 -14.12 -8.01 12.73
CA ASP A 215 -14.91 -9.07 12.07
C ASP A 215 -16.39 -9.09 12.48
N SER A 216 -16.72 -8.54 13.68
CA SER A 216 -18.11 -8.54 14.19
C SER A 216 -18.81 -7.19 14.04
N PRO A 217 -20.15 -7.17 13.89
CA PRO A 217 -20.92 -5.93 13.80
C PRO A 217 -20.70 -4.99 14.98
N LEU A 218 -20.56 -5.55 16.19
CA LEU A 218 -20.31 -4.76 17.40
C LEU A 218 -18.93 -4.07 17.33
N ARG A 219 -17.88 -4.79 16.91
CA ARG A 219 -16.53 -4.20 16.77
C ARG A 219 -16.50 -3.12 15.71
N LYS A 220 -17.18 -3.32 14.57
CA LYS A 220 -17.34 -2.29 13.53
C LYS A 220 -18.04 -1.06 14.05
N TYR A 221 -19.14 -1.24 14.80
CA TYR A 221 -19.86 -0.14 15.42
C TYR A 221 -19.00 0.65 16.41
N LEU A 222 -18.23 -0.05 17.27
CA LEU A 222 -17.31 0.59 18.22
C LEU A 222 -16.16 1.30 17.53
N ALA A 223 -15.62 0.72 16.45
CA ALA A 223 -14.58 1.34 15.63
C ALA A 223 -15.06 2.68 15.03
N ASP A 224 -16.22 2.69 14.41
CA ASP A 224 -16.83 3.90 13.87
C ASP A 224 -17.03 4.99 14.95
N ARG A 225 -17.36 4.61 16.18
CA ARG A 225 -17.52 5.51 17.34
C ARG A 225 -16.20 5.84 18.05
N GLY A 226 -15.10 5.25 17.61
CA GLY A 226 -13.74 5.51 18.10
C GLY A 226 -12.84 6.21 17.08
N ASN A 227 -13.41 6.74 15.98
CA ASN A 227 -12.65 7.30 14.85
C ASN A 227 -11.66 6.31 14.23
N VAL A 228 -11.99 5.00 14.20
CA VAL A 228 -11.17 3.99 13.56
C VAL A 228 -11.65 3.77 12.13
N LEU A 229 -10.77 4.00 11.18
CA LEU A 229 -10.95 3.69 9.77
C LEU A 229 -10.53 2.24 9.55
N ILE A 230 -11.52 1.39 9.25
CA ILE A 230 -11.25 -0.03 9.00
C ILE A 230 -10.76 -0.17 7.57
N ILE A 231 -9.55 -0.68 7.42
CA ILE A 231 -8.86 -0.84 6.14
C ILE A 231 -8.47 -2.29 5.89
N ASP A 232 -8.40 -2.66 4.63
CA ASP A 232 -7.79 -3.92 4.20
C ASP A 232 -6.54 -3.59 3.36
N ILE A 233 -5.39 -3.56 4.01
CA ILE A 233 -4.11 -3.20 3.38
C ILE A 233 -3.75 -4.15 2.24
N ASN A 234 -4.21 -5.40 2.31
CA ASN A 234 -3.89 -6.41 1.30
C ASN A 234 -4.80 -6.37 0.07
N LYS A 235 -5.95 -5.69 0.17
CA LYS A 235 -6.96 -5.69 -0.89
C LYS A 235 -7.30 -4.31 -1.45
N ASN A 236 -7.06 -3.23 -0.69
CA ASN A 236 -7.52 -1.89 -1.03
C ASN A 236 -6.51 -0.81 -0.62
N LEU A 237 -5.24 -0.96 -1.01
CA LEU A 237 -4.20 0.00 -0.63
C LEU A 237 -4.48 1.39 -1.22
N LYS A 238 -4.91 1.49 -2.49
CA LYS A 238 -5.30 2.76 -3.13
C LYS A 238 -6.38 3.49 -2.32
N GLU A 239 -7.45 2.77 -1.97
CA GLU A 239 -8.55 3.34 -1.18
C GLU A 239 -8.08 3.78 0.21
N THR A 240 -7.22 2.99 0.86
CA THR A 240 -6.61 3.34 2.15
C THR A 240 -5.85 4.67 2.07
N LEU A 241 -5.04 4.86 1.03
CA LEU A 241 -4.28 6.10 0.82
C LEU A 241 -5.21 7.29 0.53
N GLN A 242 -6.25 7.09 -0.27
CA GLN A 242 -7.25 8.11 -0.58
C GLN A 242 -8.06 8.53 0.66
N VAL A 243 -8.48 7.57 1.51
CA VAL A 243 -9.15 7.85 2.79
C VAL A 243 -8.23 8.63 3.73
N SER A 244 -6.97 8.24 3.81
CA SER A 244 -5.95 8.93 4.61
C SER A 244 -5.75 10.38 4.14
N ALA A 245 -5.66 10.58 2.83
CA ALA A 245 -5.59 11.92 2.24
C ALA A 245 -6.86 12.74 2.53
N LYS A 246 -8.04 12.14 2.48
CA LYS A 246 -9.31 12.78 2.81
C LYS A 246 -9.34 13.27 4.26
N VAL A 247 -8.88 12.45 5.22
CA VAL A 247 -8.78 12.86 6.63
C VAL A 247 -7.96 14.12 6.78
N LEU A 248 -6.78 14.17 6.16
CA LEU A 248 -5.90 15.35 6.23
C LEU A 248 -6.51 16.58 5.54
N LYS A 249 -7.18 16.41 4.40
CA LYS A 249 -7.89 17.49 3.68
C LYS A 249 -9.05 18.06 4.48
N GLU A 250 -9.71 17.26 5.29
CA GLU A 250 -10.77 17.71 6.21
C GLU A 250 -10.21 18.39 7.47
N GLY A 251 -8.90 18.63 7.53
CA GLY A 251 -8.25 19.31 8.67
C GLY A 251 -8.10 18.42 9.89
N LYS A 252 -8.08 17.10 9.70
CA LYS A 252 -8.00 16.09 10.77
C LYS A 252 -6.62 15.45 10.81
N ASN A 253 -6.35 14.67 11.87
CA ASN A 253 -5.12 13.93 12.07
C ASN A 253 -5.32 12.43 11.79
N LEU A 254 -4.23 11.78 11.42
CA LEU A 254 -4.18 10.34 11.20
C LEU A 254 -3.09 9.69 12.06
#